data_6af7403b1f5247bcb70fbad64c719f6d
#
_entry.id   6af7403b1f5247bcb70fbad64c719f6d
#
_cell.length_a   1.000
_cell.length_b   1.000
_cell.length_c   1.000
_cell.angle_alpha   90.00
_cell.angle_beta   90.00
_cell.angle_gamma   90.00
#
_symmetry.space_group_name_H-M   'P 1'
#
loop_
_entity.id
_entity.type
_entity.pdbx_description
1 polymer ?
#
loop_
_entity_poly.entity_id
_entity_poly.type
_entity_poly.pdbx_seq_one_letter_code
_entity_poly.pdbx_strand_id
1 'polypeptide(L)'
;MRRLVPLLAVFALAACGGGGSSGPPSELLHPAKLTAKAPQLFDIEFHTTKGDFVVTVHRTWAPNGADRLYNLAKNGFFDGEKFFRVVPGFVVQFGISPYPEVSKAWRDAMIPDDVVTNHNTRGTVSFASAGPNTRTTQIFVNLGDNRGLDNNGFAPVGSVVSGMKVLDKLYSGYGDDPTPHQPEMETQGNAWLEDHYPKLDSIETAEVANEQNPALP
;
A
#
# COMPACT_ATOMS: atom_id res chain seq x y z
N MET A 1 46.04 -53.27 -27.59
CA MET A 1 44.62 -52.85 -27.68
C MET A 1 44.24 -52.22 -26.37
N ARG A 2 44.27 -50.89 -26.31
CA ARG A 2 43.89 -50.11 -25.08
C ARG A 2 42.44 -49.65 -25.23
N ARG A 3 41.56 -50.12 -24.34
CA ARG A 3 40.15 -49.71 -24.31
C ARG A 3 40.05 -48.36 -23.53
N LEU A 4 39.59 -47.32 -24.20
CA LEU A 4 39.17 -46.07 -23.57
C LEU A 4 37.78 -46.26 -22.94
N VAL A 5 37.67 -45.94 -21.67
CA VAL A 5 36.38 -45.81 -20.97
C VAL A 5 36.00 -44.32 -20.95
N PRO A 6 34.82 -43.92 -21.42
CA PRO A 6 34.40 -42.54 -21.33
C PRO A 6 33.88 -42.23 -19.89
N LEU A 7 34.43 -41.19 -19.30
CA LEU A 7 34.01 -40.62 -18.01
C LEU A 7 32.75 -39.81 -18.23
N LEU A 8 31.61 -40.27 -17.75
CA LEU A 8 30.37 -39.51 -17.74
C LEU A 8 30.42 -38.47 -16.59
N ALA A 9 30.53 -37.21 -16.93
CA ALA A 9 30.37 -36.11 -15.96
C ALA A 9 28.89 -35.88 -15.72
N VAL A 10 28.41 -36.21 -14.52
CA VAL A 10 27.08 -35.90 -14.06
C VAL A 10 27.09 -34.44 -13.53
N PHE A 11 26.51 -33.54 -14.32
CA PHE A 11 26.22 -32.19 -13.84
C PHE A 11 24.99 -32.23 -12.91
N ALA A 12 25.20 -32.09 -11.61
CA ALA A 12 24.15 -31.84 -10.64
C ALA A 12 23.70 -30.39 -10.78
N LEU A 13 22.53 -30.14 -11.39
CA LEU A 13 21.84 -28.86 -11.29
C LEU A 13 21.36 -28.69 -9.84
N ALA A 14 22.05 -27.86 -9.09
CA ALA A 14 21.53 -27.33 -7.85
C ALA A 14 20.39 -26.35 -8.19
N ALA A 15 19.16 -26.81 -8.13
CA ALA A 15 17.97 -25.94 -8.12
C ALA A 15 17.99 -25.20 -6.78
N CYS A 16 18.43 -23.93 -6.80
CA CYS A 16 18.13 -22.99 -5.72
C CYS A 16 16.62 -22.73 -5.74
N GLY A 17 15.87 -23.58 -5.03
CA GLY A 17 14.50 -23.29 -4.67
C GLY A 17 14.51 -22.14 -3.67
N GLY A 18 14.24 -20.89 -4.14
CA GLY A 18 13.87 -19.80 -3.29
C GLY A 18 12.53 -20.15 -2.65
N GLY A 19 12.56 -20.69 -1.43
CA GLY A 19 11.38 -20.83 -0.59
C GLY A 19 10.92 -19.45 -0.20
N GLY A 20 9.94 -18.88 -0.93
CA GLY A 20 9.20 -17.71 -0.45
C GLY A 20 8.58 -18.06 0.91
N SER A 21 8.88 -17.31 1.94
CA SER A 21 8.23 -17.45 3.24
C SER A 21 6.73 -17.24 3.03
N SER A 22 5.91 -18.21 3.43
CA SER A 22 4.45 -18.18 3.28
C SER A 22 3.75 -17.23 4.27
N GLY A 23 4.47 -16.34 4.91
CA GLY A 23 3.97 -15.39 5.92
C GLY A 23 4.41 -13.96 5.64
N PRO A 24 3.92 -12.99 6.44
CA PRO A 24 4.25 -11.58 6.27
C PRO A 24 5.74 -11.32 6.54
N PRO A 25 6.28 -10.22 5.94
CA PRO A 25 7.60 -9.71 6.33
C PRO A 25 7.66 -9.47 7.86
N SER A 26 8.68 -10.01 8.52
CA SER A 26 8.82 -9.96 9.99
C SER A 26 8.88 -8.55 10.56
N GLU A 27 9.39 -7.61 9.77
CA GLU A 27 9.50 -6.19 10.08
C GLU A 27 8.13 -5.57 10.34
N LEU A 28 7.11 -5.99 9.60
CA LEU A 28 5.75 -5.50 9.73
C LEU A 28 5.07 -5.88 11.06
N LEU A 29 5.59 -6.88 11.77
CA LEU A 29 5.09 -7.23 13.10
C LEU A 29 5.59 -6.30 14.22
N HIS A 30 6.47 -5.35 13.87
CA HIS A 30 7.11 -4.45 14.82
C HIS A 30 7.00 -2.97 14.40
N PRO A 31 5.79 -2.38 14.31
CA PRO A 31 5.60 -1.01 13.79
C PRO A 31 6.44 0.04 14.52
N ALA A 32 6.70 -0.13 15.81
CA ALA A 32 7.53 0.78 16.61
C ALA A 32 9.01 0.85 16.16
N LYS A 33 9.48 -0.11 15.36
CA LYS A 33 10.84 -0.12 14.79
C LYS A 33 10.89 0.56 13.42
N LEU A 34 9.77 0.77 12.76
CA LEU A 34 9.66 1.36 11.43
C LEU A 34 9.48 2.87 11.52
N THR A 35 10.58 3.56 11.85
CA THR A 35 10.61 5.00 12.16
C THR A 35 11.53 5.79 11.22
N ALA A 36 11.87 5.24 10.06
CA ALA A 36 12.69 5.93 9.09
C ALA A 36 11.99 7.22 8.63
N LYS A 37 12.76 8.32 8.56
CA LYS A 37 12.31 9.54 7.92
C LYS A 37 12.28 9.36 6.42
N ALA A 38 11.15 9.71 5.80
CA ALA A 38 11.03 9.72 4.36
C ALA A 38 11.93 10.79 3.72
N PRO A 39 12.38 10.56 2.47
CA PRO A 39 12.91 11.61 1.62
C PRO A 39 11.90 12.76 1.46
N GLN A 40 12.36 13.94 1.04
CA GLN A 40 11.47 15.09 0.80
C GLN A 40 10.46 14.80 -0.32
N LEU A 41 10.90 14.01 -1.31
CA LEU A 41 10.09 13.54 -2.41
C LEU A 41 10.45 12.09 -2.72
N PHE A 42 9.47 11.24 -2.94
CA PHE A 42 9.67 9.87 -3.40
C PHE A 42 8.42 9.37 -4.11
N ASP A 43 8.60 8.37 -4.95
CA ASP A 43 7.50 7.69 -5.60
C ASP A 43 7.20 6.36 -4.91
N ILE A 44 5.94 5.95 -4.96
CA ILE A 44 5.53 4.57 -4.69
C ILE A 44 4.92 4.05 -5.98
N GLU A 45 5.53 3.02 -6.53
CA GLU A 45 5.05 2.30 -7.71
C GLU A 45 4.18 1.14 -7.26
N PHE A 46 2.90 1.16 -7.63
CA PHE A 46 1.94 0.11 -7.32
C PHE A 46 1.69 -0.73 -8.56
N HIS A 47 2.00 -2.02 -8.49
CA HIS A 47 1.64 -3.02 -9.50
C HIS A 47 0.35 -3.70 -9.08
N THR A 48 -0.66 -3.70 -9.95
CA THR A 48 -1.99 -4.18 -9.59
C THR A 48 -2.57 -5.13 -10.63
N THR A 49 -3.61 -5.85 -10.28
CA THR A 49 -4.37 -6.72 -11.21
C THR A 49 -4.99 -5.97 -12.40
N LYS A 50 -4.97 -4.62 -12.42
CA LYS A 50 -5.49 -3.79 -13.53
C LYS A 50 -4.41 -2.99 -14.26
N GLY A 51 -3.14 -3.15 -13.86
CA GLY A 51 -1.98 -2.42 -14.35
C GLY A 51 -1.36 -1.56 -13.26
N ASP A 52 -0.45 -0.68 -13.65
CA ASP A 52 0.38 0.05 -12.71
C ASP A 52 -0.09 1.49 -12.53
N PHE A 53 0.09 2.00 -11.31
CA PHE A 53 -0.02 3.43 -11.04
C PHE A 53 1.10 3.90 -10.11
N VAL A 54 1.45 5.18 -10.19
CA VAL A 54 2.55 5.77 -9.42
C VAL A 54 2.02 6.94 -8.60
N VAL A 55 2.35 6.95 -7.32
CA VAL A 55 2.07 8.04 -6.39
C VAL A 55 3.37 8.75 -6.05
N THR A 56 3.47 10.04 -6.37
CA THR A 56 4.55 10.89 -5.83
C THR A 56 4.11 11.43 -4.46
N VAL A 57 4.90 11.13 -3.44
CA VAL A 57 4.69 11.57 -2.05
C VAL A 57 5.55 12.79 -1.76
N HIS A 58 4.93 13.83 -1.20
CA HIS A 58 5.58 15.10 -0.83
C HIS A 58 5.63 15.20 0.70
N ARG A 59 6.81 14.99 1.28
CA ARG A 59 6.97 15.06 2.74
C ARG A 59 6.58 16.43 3.32
N THR A 60 6.73 17.50 2.54
CA THR A 60 6.34 18.86 2.94
C THR A 60 4.83 19.07 3.05
N TRP A 61 4.01 18.23 2.39
CA TRP A 61 2.56 18.35 2.46
C TRP A 61 2.00 17.79 3.77
N ALA A 62 2.50 16.63 4.18
CA ALA A 62 2.04 15.93 5.37
C ALA A 62 3.19 15.04 5.92
N PRO A 63 4.12 15.61 6.72
CA PRO A 63 5.35 14.93 7.12
C PRO A 63 5.12 13.63 7.91
N ASN A 64 4.13 13.59 8.82
CA ASN A 64 3.82 12.38 9.58
C ASN A 64 3.27 11.28 8.66
N GLY A 65 2.36 11.65 7.75
CA GLY A 65 1.82 10.75 6.75
C GLY A 65 2.89 10.25 5.78
N ALA A 66 3.78 11.11 5.30
CA ALA A 66 4.86 10.72 4.38
C ALA A 66 5.84 9.74 5.03
N ASP A 67 6.27 10.00 6.27
CA ASP A 67 7.15 9.10 7.01
C ASP A 67 6.46 7.73 7.23
N ARG A 68 5.14 7.72 7.51
CA ARG A 68 4.36 6.49 7.62
C ARG A 68 4.28 5.74 6.29
N LEU A 69 3.89 6.38 5.19
CA LEU A 69 3.79 5.75 3.88
C LEU A 69 5.12 5.16 3.40
N TYR A 70 6.23 5.89 3.62
CA TYR A 70 7.56 5.43 3.29
C TYR A 70 7.90 4.12 4.00
N ASN A 71 7.67 4.06 5.32
CA ASN A 71 7.95 2.86 6.10
C ASN A 71 7.04 1.69 5.71
N LEU A 72 5.76 1.94 5.40
CA LEU A 72 4.83 0.91 4.93
C LEU A 72 5.28 0.32 3.59
N ALA A 73 5.47 1.18 2.57
CA ALA A 73 5.84 0.74 1.22
C ALA A 73 7.21 0.05 1.19
N LYS A 74 8.20 0.62 1.89
CA LYS A 74 9.56 0.07 1.92
C LYS A 74 9.65 -1.34 2.54
N ASN A 75 8.68 -1.71 3.37
CA ASN A 75 8.64 -3.01 4.03
C ASN A 75 7.57 -3.96 3.45
N GLY A 76 6.99 -3.64 2.26
CA GLY A 76 6.04 -4.51 1.57
C GLY A 76 4.67 -4.61 2.25
N PHE A 77 4.25 -3.56 2.98
CA PHE A 77 2.96 -3.58 3.68
C PHE A 77 1.77 -3.71 2.73
N PHE A 78 1.87 -3.07 1.56
CA PHE A 78 0.78 -3.03 0.57
C PHE A 78 0.71 -4.28 -0.32
N ASP A 79 1.69 -5.17 -0.25
CA ASP A 79 1.73 -6.36 -1.10
C ASP A 79 0.57 -7.31 -0.80
N GLY A 80 -0.18 -7.66 -1.84
CA GLY A 80 -1.34 -8.52 -1.75
C GLY A 80 -2.62 -7.85 -1.23
N GLU A 81 -2.63 -6.56 -0.90
CA GLU A 81 -3.82 -5.88 -0.40
C GLU A 81 -4.94 -5.78 -1.43
N LYS A 82 -6.17 -5.74 -0.95
CA LYS A 82 -7.37 -5.52 -1.77
C LYS A 82 -7.79 -4.05 -1.73
N PHE A 83 -8.27 -3.55 -2.89
CA PHE A 83 -9.00 -2.28 -2.94
C PHE A 83 -10.42 -2.53 -2.42
N PHE A 84 -10.59 -2.52 -1.10
CA PHE A 84 -11.84 -2.96 -0.48
C PHE A 84 -13.00 -1.98 -0.62
N ARG A 85 -12.73 -0.71 -0.97
CA ARG A 85 -13.73 0.32 -1.24
C ARG A 85 -13.39 1.05 -2.53
N VAL A 86 -14.27 0.97 -3.52
CA VAL A 86 -14.13 1.66 -4.80
C VAL A 86 -15.44 2.36 -5.14
N VAL A 87 -15.50 3.67 -4.93
CA VAL A 87 -16.67 4.51 -5.18
C VAL A 87 -16.35 5.49 -6.32
N PRO A 88 -16.86 5.24 -7.54
CA PRO A 88 -16.59 6.09 -8.69
C PRO A 88 -16.94 7.58 -8.43
N GLY A 89 -16.04 8.47 -8.81
CA GLY A 89 -16.19 9.91 -8.58
C GLY A 89 -15.96 10.36 -7.13
N PHE A 90 -15.70 9.42 -6.22
CA PHE A 90 -15.36 9.73 -4.83
C PHE A 90 -13.96 9.21 -4.47
N VAL A 91 -13.79 7.96 -4.02
CA VAL A 91 -12.49 7.44 -3.58
C VAL A 91 -12.26 5.98 -3.96
N VAL A 92 -10.98 5.59 -4.01
CA VAL A 92 -10.48 4.21 -3.86
C VAL A 92 -9.74 4.13 -2.54
N GLN A 93 -10.12 3.20 -1.64
CA GLN A 93 -9.51 3.03 -0.32
C GLN A 93 -8.94 1.62 -0.16
N PHE A 94 -7.75 1.55 0.45
CA PHE A 94 -7.00 0.33 0.76
C PHE A 94 -6.08 0.58 1.97
N GLY A 95 -5.27 -0.39 2.38
CA GLY A 95 -4.36 -0.25 3.52
C GLY A 95 -4.76 -1.12 4.72
N ILE A 96 -5.46 -2.23 4.46
CA ILE A 96 -5.67 -3.32 5.42
C ILE A 96 -4.83 -4.51 4.95
N SER A 97 -3.88 -4.95 5.80
CA SER A 97 -2.96 -6.02 5.44
C SER A 97 -3.70 -7.35 5.14
N PRO A 98 -3.24 -8.12 4.14
CA PRO A 98 -3.73 -9.47 3.89
C PRO A 98 -3.48 -10.43 5.07
N TYR A 99 -2.59 -10.06 6.01
CA TYR A 99 -2.18 -10.86 7.15
C TYR A 99 -2.80 -10.31 8.45
N PRO A 100 -3.67 -11.08 9.15
CA PRO A 100 -4.31 -10.66 10.39
C PRO A 100 -3.36 -10.25 11.50
N GLU A 101 -2.21 -10.92 11.62
CA GLU A 101 -1.18 -10.60 12.61
C GLU A 101 -0.53 -9.24 12.37
N VAL A 102 -0.38 -8.82 11.10
CA VAL A 102 0.10 -7.47 10.74
C VAL A 102 -0.98 -6.45 11.07
N SER A 103 -2.22 -6.67 10.65
CA SER A 103 -3.34 -5.77 10.98
C SER A 103 -3.47 -5.57 12.50
N LYS A 104 -3.31 -6.64 13.29
CA LYS A 104 -3.30 -6.57 14.75
C LYS A 104 -2.14 -5.73 15.29
N ALA A 105 -0.92 -5.87 14.73
CA ALA A 105 0.25 -5.12 15.17
C ALA A 105 0.12 -3.61 14.87
N TRP A 106 -0.57 -3.24 13.76
CA TRP A 106 -0.69 -1.85 13.31
C TRP A 106 -1.94 -1.13 13.81
N ARG A 107 -2.91 -1.84 14.42
CA ARG A 107 -4.20 -1.28 14.87
C ARG A 107 -4.03 -0.04 15.77
N ASP A 108 -3.09 -0.09 16.71
CA ASP A 108 -2.84 0.98 17.67
C ASP A 108 -1.60 1.82 17.31
N ALA A 109 -0.99 1.60 16.14
CA ALA A 109 0.16 2.35 15.68
C ALA A 109 -0.25 3.69 15.04
N MET A 110 -0.98 4.51 15.78
CA MET A 110 -1.51 5.79 15.32
C MET A 110 -0.41 6.82 15.11
N ILE A 111 -0.64 7.77 14.18
CA ILE A 111 0.22 8.94 13.98
C ILE A 111 -0.58 10.22 14.21
N PRO A 112 0.09 11.29 14.68
CA PRO A 112 -0.52 12.61 14.79
C PRO A 112 -1.02 13.12 13.44
N ASP A 113 -2.08 13.91 13.44
CA ASP A 113 -2.58 14.54 12.21
C ASP A 113 -1.56 15.55 11.67
N ASP A 114 -1.51 15.67 10.35
CA ASP A 114 -0.82 16.73 9.65
C ASP A 114 -1.82 17.87 9.34
N VAL A 115 -1.31 19.08 9.24
CA VAL A 115 -2.11 20.23 8.80
C VAL A 115 -2.50 20.06 7.34
N VAL A 116 -3.75 20.33 7.02
CA VAL A 116 -4.23 20.33 5.63
C VAL A 116 -3.65 21.53 4.88
N THR A 117 -2.68 21.30 4.01
CA THR A 117 -2.01 22.34 3.20
C THR A 117 -2.37 22.24 1.72
N ASN A 118 -2.97 21.13 1.31
CA ASN A 118 -3.38 20.86 -0.06
C ASN A 118 -4.84 20.39 -0.09
N HIS A 119 -5.46 20.40 -1.27
CA HIS A 119 -6.87 20.05 -1.41
C HIS A 119 -7.04 18.59 -1.83
N ASN A 120 -8.09 17.95 -1.32
CA ASN A 120 -8.56 16.64 -1.74
C ASN A 120 -9.23 16.73 -3.10
N THR A 121 -8.43 16.84 -4.16
CA THR A 121 -8.88 16.86 -5.55
C THR A 121 -8.51 15.55 -6.24
N ARG A 122 -9.10 15.30 -7.43
CA ARG A 122 -8.83 14.07 -8.18
C ARG A 122 -7.35 13.78 -8.30
N GLY A 123 -6.95 12.58 -7.93
CA GLY A 123 -5.59 12.07 -7.95
C GLY A 123 -4.81 12.28 -6.66
N THR A 124 -5.24 13.14 -5.74
CA THR A 124 -4.55 13.27 -4.44
C THR A 124 -4.79 12.06 -3.54
N VAL A 125 -3.81 11.78 -2.69
CA VAL A 125 -3.79 10.65 -1.75
C VAL A 125 -3.78 11.18 -0.33
N SER A 126 -4.68 10.65 0.52
CA SER A 126 -4.79 11.02 1.93
C SER A 126 -4.96 9.78 2.80
N PHE A 127 -4.59 9.88 4.08
CA PHE A 127 -4.90 8.82 5.05
C PHE A 127 -6.38 8.84 5.44
N ALA A 128 -6.97 7.65 5.56
CA ALA A 128 -8.24 7.49 6.26
C ALA A 128 -8.04 7.65 7.77
N SER A 129 -9.08 8.12 8.48
CA SER A 129 -9.09 8.25 9.92
C SER A 129 -10.50 8.04 10.48
N ALA A 130 -10.57 7.61 11.73
CA ALA A 130 -11.82 7.49 12.50
C ALA A 130 -12.06 8.69 13.44
N GLY A 131 -11.24 9.73 13.32
CA GLY A 131 -11.26 10.95 14.12
C GLY A 131 -9.85 11.54 14.29
N PRO A 132 -9.67 12.57 15.09
CA PRO A 132 -8.37 13.21 15.28
C PRO A 132 -7.30 12.26 15.79
N ASN A 133 -6.11 12.27 15.14
CA ASN A 133 -4.94 11.47 15.50
C ASN A 133 -5.16 9.94 15.50
N THR A 134 -6.05 9.43 14.65
CA THR A 134 -6.35 7.99 14.54
C THR A 134 -5.84 7.35 13.24
N ARG A 135 -5.06 8.07 12.45
CA ARG A 135 -4.47 7.55 11.22
C ARG A 135 -3.48 6.42 11.54
N THR A 136 -3.60 5.28 10.84
CA THR A 136 -2.68 4.14 10.98
C THR A 136 -2.03 3.76 9.66
N THR A 137 -2.71 2.95 8.82
CA THR A 137 -2.18 2.37 7.59
C THR A 137 -3.05 2.62 6.37
N GLN A 138 -4.36 2.83 6.58
CA GLN A 138 -5.31 2.97 5.47
C GLN A 138 -5.18 4.32 4.78
N ILE A 139 -5.18 4.27 3.45
CA ILE A 139 -5.14 5.46 2.58
C ILE A 139 -6.26 5.40 1.55
N PHE A 140 -6.57 6.54 0.99
CA PHE A 140 -7.47 6.62 -0.17
C PHE A 140 -6.91 7.55 -1.25
N VAL A 141 -7.23 7.21 -2.50
CA VAL A 141 -7.01 8.07 -3.66
C VAL A 141 -8.32 8.74 -4.03
N ASN A 142 -8.30 10.06 -4.21
CA ASN A 142 -9.47 10.81 -4.64
C ASN A 142 -9.75 10.57 -6.14
N LEU A 143 -10.95 10.11 -6.48
CA LEU A 143 -11.41 9.93 -7.87
C LEU A 143 -12.19 11.14 -8.39
N GLY A 144 -12.49 12.11 -7.54
CA GLY A 144 -13.21 13.35 -7.86
C GLY A 144 -12.68 14.56 -7.11
N ASP A 145 -13.40 15.68 -7.20
CA ASP A 145 -13.15 16.87 -6.37
C ASP A 145 -13.86 16.72 -5.02
N ASN A 146 -13.08 16.34 -4.01
CA ASN A 146 -13.54 16.03 -2.66
C ASN A 146 -13.07 17.08 -1.63
N ARG A 147 -12.96 18.37 -2.01
CA ARG A 147 -12.49 19.44 -1.10
C ARG A 147 -13.28 19.56 0.20
N GLY A 148 -14.48 19.02 0.28
CA GLY A 148 -15.20 18.91 1.55
C GLY A 148 -14.44 18.13 2.62
N LEU A 149 -13.56 17.21 2.24
CA LEU A 149 -12.70 16.44 3.15
C LEU A 149 -11.62 17.29 3.82
N ASP A 150 -11.23 18.42 3.24
CA ASP A 150 -10.22 19.33 3.80
C ASP A 150 -10.65 19.84 5.17
N ASN A 151 -11.93 20.20 5.31
CA ASN A 151 -12.52 20.69 6.57
C ASN A 151 -12.61 19.58 7.65
N ASN A 152 -12.49 18.33 7.26
CA ASN A 152 -12.52 17.17 8.16
C ASN A 152 -11.11 16.71 8.55
N GLY A 153 -10.06 17.45 8.15
CA GLY A 153 -8.67 17.17 8.52
C GLY A 153 -7.96 16.10 7.69
N PHE A 154 -8.52 15.70 6.54
CA PHE A 154 -7.84 14.77 5.63
C PHE A 154 -6.75 15.50 4.86
N ALA A 155 -5.51 15.47 5.35
CA ALA A 155 -4.37 16.12 4.74
C ALA A 155 -3.80 15.27 3.59
N PRO A 156 -3.81 15.75 2.32
CA PRO A 156 -3.13 15.07 1.23
C PRO A 156 -1.63 14.93 1.48
N VAL A 157 -1.09 13.74 1.23
CA VAL A 157 0.34 13.42 1.41
C VAL A 157 1.07 13.32 0.07
N GLY A 158 0.34 13.16 -1.02
CA GLY A 158 0.89 12.99 -2.36
C GLY A 158 -0.18 12.99 -3.43
N SER A 159 0.22 12.66 -4.65
CA SER A 159 -0.69 12.57 -5.78
C SER A 159 -0.28 11.49 -6.79
N VAL A 160 -1.24 10.91 -7.47
CA VAL A 160 -1.04 9.99 -8.58
C VAL A 160 -0.49 10.77 -9.77
N VAL A 161 0.72 10.44 -10.19
CA VAL A 161 1.40 11.07 -11.33
C VAL A 161 1.31 10.23 -12.61
N SER A 162 1.01 8.95 -12.45
CA SER A 162 0.80 8.02 -13.57
C SER A 162 -0.26 6.99 -13.20
N GLY A 163 -1.01 6.49 -14.18
CA GLY A 163 -1.91 5.35 -13.97
C GLY A 163 -3.30 5.68 -13.42
N MET A 164 -3.76 6.95 -13.37
CA MET A 164 -5.14 7.29 -12.93
C MET A 164 -6.23 6.47 -13.64
N LYS A 165 -6.01 6.11 -14.93
CA LYS A 165 -6.93 5.25 -15.68
C LYS A 165 -7.00 3.80 -15.15
N VAL A 166 -5.98 3.35 -14.42
CA VAL A 166 -5.96 2.04 -13.76
C VAL A 166 -6.94 2.07 -12.59
N LEU A 167 -6.87 3.12 -11.77
CA LEU A 167 -7.77 3.32 -10.64
C LEU A 167 -9.25 3.46 -11.09
N ASP A 168 -9.51 4.10 -12.24
CA ASP A 168 -10.86 4.20 -12.81
C ASP A 168 -11.43 2.84 -13.29
N LYS A 169 -10.58 1.84 -13.53
CA LYS A 169 -10.96 0.50 -14.01
C LYS A 169 -11.10 -0.52 -12.90
N LEU A 170 -10.77 -0.17 -11.66
CA LEU A 170 -10.94 -1.07 -10.53
C LEU A 170 -12.41 -1.47 -10.37
N TYR A 171 -12.64 -2.70 -9.94
CA TYR A 171 -13.99 -3.20 -9.76
C TYR A 171 -14.74 -2.42 -8.69
N SER A 172 -15.77 -1.70 -9.10
CA SER A 172 -16.57 -0.82 -8.25
C SER A 172 -17.97 -1.36 -7.92
N GLY A 173 -18.26 -2.61 -8.32
CA GLY A 173 -19.60 -3.17 -8.14
C GLY A 173 -20.03 -3.40 -6.70
N TYR A 174 -19.08 -3.37 -5.76
CA TYR A 174 -19.37 -3.42 -4.32
C TYR A 174 -19.46 -2.04 -3.65
N GLY A 175 -18.90 -1.00 -4.25
CA GLY A 175 -18.96 0.38 -3.75
C GLY A 175 -18.48 0.52 -2.30
N ASP A 176 -19.37 0.97 -1.42
CA ASP A 176 -19.18 1.13 0.02
C ASP A 176 -19.51 -0.14 0.84
N ASP A 177 -20.12 -1.15 0.26
CA ASP A 177 -20.62 -2.33 0.98
C ASP A 177 -19.56 -3.04 1.85
N PRO A 178 -18.28 -3.18 1.44
CA PRO A 178 -17.26 -3.77 2.29
C PRO A 178 -16.86 -2.91 3.50
N THR A 179 -17.11 -1.60 3.46
CA THR A 179 -16.57 -0.66 4.47
C THR A 179 -16.98 -0.96 5.92
N PRO A 180 -18.22 -1.38 6.26
CA PRO A 180 -18.56 -1.74 7.63
C PRO A 180 -17.87 -3.01 8.14
N HIS A 181 -17.30 -3.82 7.27
CA HIS A 181 -16.70 -5.12 7.56
C HIS A 181 -15.17 -5.06 7.77
N GLN A 182 -14.62 -3.87 8.04
CA GLN A 182 -13.18 -3.73 8.32
C GLN A 182 -12.70 -4.59 9.51
N PRO A 183 -13.47 -4.78 10.61
CA PRO A 183 -13.07 -5.68 11.68
C PRO A 183 -12.86 -7.14 11.23
N GLU A 184 -13.68 -7.64 10.33
CA GLU A 184 -13.54 -8.98 9.74
C GLU A 184 -12.32 -9.04 8.82
N MET A 185 -12.08 -8.01 7.99
CA MET A 185 -10.90 -7.90 7.14
C MET A 185 -9.61 -7.91 7.97
N GLU A 186 -9.57 -7.14 9.06
CA GLU A 186 -8.41 -7.07 9.96
C GLU A 186 -8.14 -8.36 10.72
N THR A 187 -9.18 -9.14 11.04
CA THR A 187 -9.05 -10.35 11.85
C THR A 187 -8.93 -11.63 11.05
N GLN A 188 -9.37 -11.63 9.79
CA GLN A 188 -9.40 -12.82 8.93
C GLN A 188 -8.60 -12.62 7.62
N GLY A 189 -8.18 -11.38 7.32
CA GLY A 189 -7.35 -11.05 6.17
C GLY A 189 -8.06 -11.26 4.82
N ASN A 190 -7.24 -11.49 3.80
CA ASN A 190 -7.74 -11.68 2.43
C ASN A 190 -8.66 -12.91 2.28
N ALA A 191 -8.51 -13.93 3.11
CA ALA A 191 -9.38 -15.13 3.02
C ALA A 191 -10.86 -14.75 3.18
N TRP A 192 -11.17 -13.84 4.10
CA TRP A 192 -12.54 -13.34 4.28
C TRP A 192 -13.02 -12.52 3.07
N LEU A 193 -12.15 -11.65 2.52
CA LEU A 193 -12.47 -10.84 1.35
C LEU A 193 -12.69 -11.70 0.09
N GLU A 194 -11.90 -12.75 -0.09
CA GLU A 194 -12.02 -13.67 -1.23
C GLU A 194 -13.32 -14.48 -1.19
N ASP A 195 -13.81 -14.82 0.01
CA ASP A 195 -15.06 -15.51 0.20
C ASP A 195 -16.30 -14.60 -0.01
N HIS A 196 -16.25 -13.37 0.50
CA HIS A 196 -17.39 -12.45 0.48
C HIS A 196 -17.38 -11.46 -0.70
N TYR A 197 -16.19 -11.05 -1.18
CA TYR A 197 -16.00 -10.04 -2.22
C TYR A 197 -14.99 -10.50 -3.29
N PRO A 198 -15.21 -11.65 -3.95
CA PRO A 198 -14.22 -12.30 -4.82
C PRO A 198 -13.80 -11.50 -6.07
N LYS A 199 -14.52 -10.41 -6.41
CA LYS A 199 -14.21 -9.58 -7.57
C LYS A 199 -13.32 -8.37 -7.26
N LEU A 200 -12.92 -8.17 -6.00
CA LEU A 200 -12.03 -7.06 -5.66
C LEU A 200 -10.68 -7.20 -6.34
N ASP A 201 -10.23 -6.12 -6.94
CA ASP A 201 -8.88 -6.01 -7.48
C ASP A 201 -7.87 -5.88 -6.34
N SER A 202 -6.61 -6.22 -6.64
CA SER A 202 -5.53 -6.25 -5.65
C SER A 202 -4.31 -5.46 -6.11
N ILE A 203 -3.54 -5.02 -5.15
CA ILE A 203 -2.13 -4.67 -5.30
C ILE A 203 -1.34 -5.99 -5.30
N GLU A 204 -0.51 -6.22 -6.29
CA GLU A 204 0.39 -7.37 -6.34
C GLU A 204 1.65 -7.06 -5.55
N THR A 205 2.29 -5.90 -5.82
CA THR A 205 3.43 -5.35 -5.08
C THR A 205 3.40 -3.83 -5.07
N ALA A 206 4.09 -3.23 -4.08
CA ALA A 206 4.31 -1.80 -4.04
C ALA A 206 5.76 -1.50 -3.63
N GLU A 207 6.45 -0.67 -4.41
CA GLU A 207 7.87 -0.39 -4.24
C GLU A 207 8.15 1.11 -4.14
N VAL A 208 9.10 1.47 -3.26
CA VAL A 208 9.60 2.86 -3.18
C VAL A 208 10.63 3.08 -4.28
N ALA A 209 10.43 4.15 -5.04
CA ALA A 209 11.31 4.57 -6.13
C ALA A 209 11.61 6.07 -6.07
N ASN A 210 12.58 6.52 -6.88
CA ASN A 210 12.88 7.93 -7.13
C ASN A 210 13.06 8.78 -5.85
N GLU A 211 13.74 8.25 -4.84
CA GLU A 211 14.00 8.95 -3.58
C GLU A 211 14.85 10.21 -3.81
N GLN A 212 14.32 11.38 -3.45
CA GLN A 212 14.99 12.67 -3.63
C GLN A 212 15.05 13.44 -2.31
N ASN A 213 16.28 13.79 -1.93
CA ASN A 213 16.55 14.78 -0.89
C ASN A 213 17.25 15.97 -1.58
N PRO A 214 16.48 16.96 -2.11
CA PRO A 214 17.12 18.13 -2.67
C PRO A 214 18.05 18.75 -1.61
N ALA A 215 19.28 19.07 -2.01
CA ALA A 215 20.23 19.74 -1.14
C ALA A 215 19.54 20.99 -0.56
N LEU A 216 19.62 21.15 0.77
CA LEU A 216 19.20 22.40 1.39
C LEU A 216 20.04 23.54 0.78
N PRO A 217 19.39 24.66 0.38
CA PRO A 217 20.09 25.80 -0.19
C PRO A 217 21.08 26.44 0.80
#